data_6984101c8b4bf431819dc0bbd06f3078
#
_entry.id   6984101c8b4bf431819dc0bbd06f3078
#
_cell.length_a   1.000
_cell.length_b   1.000
_cell.length_c   1.000
_cell.angle_alpha   90.00
_cell.angle_beta   90.00
_cell.angle_gamma   90.00
#
_symmetry.space_group_name_H-M   'P 1'
#
loop_
_entity.id
_entity.type
_entity.pdbx_description
1 polymer ?
#
loop_
_entity_poly.entity_id
_entity_poly.type
_entity_poly.pdbx_seq_one_letter_code
_entity_poly.pdbx_strand_id
1 'polypeptide(L)' 'MYKEYKTIKEVVGPLMLVEGVEGVGYNELVEITQKNGEVRRGKVLEVKDDKAVVQLFESSQG' A
#
# COMPACT_ATOMS: atom_id res chain seq x y z
N MET A 1 9.70 -9.62 -3.54
CA MET A 1 10.14 -8.53 -2.68
C MET A 1 9.05 -7.49 -2.57
N TYR A 2 8.85 -6.96 -1.38
CA TYR A 2 7.83 -5.96 -1.18
C TYR A 2 8.39 -4.56 -1.38
N LYS A 3 7.63 -3.71 -2.02
CA LYS A 3 7.93 -2.29 -2.04
C LYS A 3 7.37 -1.68 -0.76
N GLU A 4 8.06 -0.70 -0.22
CA GLU A 4 7.66 -0.10 1.03
C GLU A 4 7.23 1.34 0.80
N TYR A 5 6.06 1.71 1.29
CA TYR A 5 5.55 3.06 1.18
C TYR A 5 5.22 3.59 2.57
N LYS A 6 5.40 4.88 2.75
CA LYS A 6 5.16 5.50 4.04
C LYS A 6 4.17 6.65 3.96
N THR A 7 3.89 7.15 2.77
CA THR A 7 2.98 8.27 2.63
C THR A 7 1.60 7.76 2.29
N ILE A 8 0.72 7.80 3.27
CA ILE A 8 -0.64 7.32 3.12
C ILE A 8 -1.54 8.51 2.95
N LYS A 9 -2.27 8.54 1.84
CA LYS A 9 -3.16 9.65 1.54
C LYS A 9 -4.55 9.40 2.13
N GLU A 10 -5.04 8.21 2.02
CA GLU A 10 -6.41 7.93 2.41
C GLU A 10 -6.60 6.45 2.63
N VAL A 11 -7.44 6.10 3.60
CA VAL A 11 -7.78 4.71 3.86
C VAL A 11 -9.30 4.59 3.85
N VAL A 12 -9.81 3.68 3.01
CA VAL A 12 -11.24 3.45 2.92
C VAL A 12 -11.46 1.95 2.94
N GLY A 13 -11.94 1.42 4.07
CA GLY A 13 -12.14 -0.01 4.21
C GLY A 13 -10.83 -0.74 4.04
N PRO A 14 -10.80 -1.74 3.16
CA PRO A 14 -9.56 -2.48 2.93
C PRO A 14 -8.65 -1.82 1.91
N LEU A 15 -8.99 -0.63 1.45
CA LEU A 15 -8.21 0.06 0.42
C LEU A 15 -7.43 1.19 1.04
N MET A 16 -6.24 1.40 0.52
CA MET A 16 -5.39 2.47 1.00
C MET A 16 -4.80 3.18 -0.21
N LEU A 17 -4.91 4.51 -0.22
CA LEU A 17 -4.33 5.31 -1.28
C LEU A 17 -2.98 5.83 -0.80
N VAL A 18 -1.94 5.54 -1.55
CA VAL A 18 -0.59 5.98 -1.19
C VAL A 18 -0.04 6.88 -2.30
N GLU A 19 0.82 7.79 -1.92
CA GLU A 19 1.47 8.70 -2.85
C GLU A 19 2.97 8.47 -2.83
N GLY A 20 3.63 9.04 -3.81
CA GLY A 20 5.08 8.97 -3.85
C GLY A 20 5.59 7.63 -4.30
N VAL A 21 4.77 6.90 -5.07
CA VAL A 21 5.18 5.58 -5.53
C VAL A 21 5.83 5.71 -6.89
N GLU A 22 6.84 4.91 -7.13
CA GLU A 22 7.53 4.89 -8.41
C GLU A 22 7.89 3.46 -8.73
N GLY A 23 7.76 3.12 -9.99
CA GLY A 23 8.22 1.83 -10.45
C GLY A 23 7.43 0.66 -9.94
N VAL A 24 6.17 0.88 -9.57
CA VAL A 24 5.35 -0.20 -9.07
C VAL A 24 4.30 -0.55 -10.13
N GLY A 25 3.98 -1.82 -10.24
CA GLY A 25 3.02 -2.29 -11.22
C GLY A 25 1.78 -2.85 -10.56
N TYR A 26 0.79 -3.16 -11.39
CA TYR A 26 -0.44 -3.77 -10.90
C TYR A 26 -0.13 -5.12 -10.29
N ASN A 27 -0.85 -5.46 -9.24
CA ASN A 27 -0.74 -6.73 -8.53
C ASN A 27 0.60 -6.92 -7.83
N GLU A 28 1.41 -5.90 -7.77
CA GLU A 28 2.67 -5.99 -7.07
C GLU A 28 2.43 -5.98 -5.56
N LEU A 29 3.18 -6.78 -4.83
CA LEU A 29 3.05 -6.82 -3.38
C LEU A 29 3.79 -5.67 -2.75
N VAL A 30 3.17 -5.03 -1.76
CA VAL A 30 3.74 -3.86 -1.12
C VAL A 30 3.63 -3.96 0.39
N GLU A 31 4.47 -3.22 1.06
CA GLU A 31 4.46 -3.14 2.50
C GLU A 31 4.38 -1.67 2.86
N ILE A 32 3.45 -1.32 3.74
CA ILE A 32 3.20 0.07 4.10
C ILE A 32 3.42 0.23 5.58
N THR A 33 4.29 1.17 5.95
CA THR A 33 4.58 1.46 7.35
C THR A 33 3.80 2.69 7.75
N GLN A 34 2.93 2.55 8.73
CA GLN A 34 2.13 3.64 9.20
C GLN A 34 2.88 4.47 10.23
N LYS A 35 2.34 5.63 10.55
CA LYS A 35 3.02 6.53 11.47
C LYS A 35 3.22 5.92 12.85
N ASN A 36 2.31 5.05 13.25
CA ASN A 36 2.43 4.42 14.55
C ASN A 36 3.39 3.24 14.52
N GLY A 37 4.07 3.02 13.40
CA GLY A 37 5.02 1.93 13.28
C GLY A 37 4.42 0.63 12.82
N GLU A 38 3.10 0.58 12.67
CA GLU A 38 2.45 -0.63 12.24
C GLU A 38 2.70 -0.86 10.77
N VAL A 39 2.95 -2.10 10.40
CA VAL A 39 3.24 -2.46 9.01
C VAL A 39 2.06 -3.24 8.47
N ARG A 40 1.55 -2.79 7.32
CA ARG A 40 0.47 -3.46 6.63
C ARG A 40 0.96 -3.92 5.28
N ARG A 41 0.43 -5.01 4.81
CA ARG A 41 0.81 -5.55 3.50
C ARG A 41 -0.40 -5.64 2.62
N GLY A 42 -0.16 -5.53 1.31
CA GLY A 42 -1.24 -5.60 0.36
C GLY A 42 -0.72 -5.73 -1.04
N LYS A 43 -1.61 -5.59 -2.01
CA LYS A 43 -1.20 -5.61 -3.40
C LYS A 43 -1.78 -4.42 -4.13
N VAL A 44 -1.07 -3.97 -5.14
CA VAL A 44 -1.45 -2.81 -5.91
C VAL A 44 -2.59 -3.18 -6.84
N LEU A 45 -3.68 -2.44 -6.76
CA LEU A 45 -4.81 -2.62 -7.65
C LEU A 45 -4.75 -1.66 -8.82
N GLU A 46 -4.24 -0.45 -8.59
CA GLU A 46 -4.27 0.56 -9.63
C GLU A 46 -3.15 1.55 -9.39
N VAL A 47 -2.56 2.03 -10.47
CA VAL A 47 -1.50 3.02 -10.39
C VAL A 47 -1.84 4.16 -11.34
N LYS A 48 -1.71 5.39 -10.88
CA LYS A 48 -1.88 6.54 -11.73
C LYS A 48 -0.93 7.62 -11.26
N ASP A 49 -0.05 8.06 -12.13
CA ASP A 49 0.97 9.05 -11.82
C ASP A 49 1.82 8.52 -10.66
N ASP A 50 1.93 9.26 -9.57
CA ASP A 50 2.70 8.81 -8.43
C ASP A 50 1.81 8.27 -7.32
N LYS A 51 0.57 7.90 -7.64
CA LYS A 51 -0.35 7.40 -6.64
C LYS A 51 -0.70 5.96 -6.94
N ALA A 52 -1.03 5.22 -5.90
CA ALA A 52 -1.44 3.83 -6.08
C ALA A 52 -2.54 3.49 -5.09
N VAL A 53 -3.48 2.67 -5.54
CA VAL A 53 -4.50 2.12 -4.66
C VAL A 53 -4.07 0.72 -4.31
N VAL A 54 -3.97 0.45 -3.03
CA VAL A 54 -3.48 -0.82 -2.51
C VAL A 54 -4.61 -1.51 -1.77
N GLN A 55 -4.84 -2.77 -2.10
CA GLN A 55 -5.78 -3.57 -1.35
C GLN A 55 -5.03 -4.25 -0.21
N LEU A 56 -5.41 -3.90 1.00
CA LEU A 56 -4.73 -4.45 2.16
C LEU A 56 -5.14 -5.89 2.40
N PHE A 57 -4.19 -6.71 2.75
CA PHE A 57 -4.50 -8.06 3.19
C PHE A 57 -5.04 -7.99 4.61
N GLU A 58 -5.81 -8.99 4.97
CA GLU A 58 -6.31 -9.01 6.31
C GLU A 58 -5.16 -9.00 7.26
N SER A 59 -5.37 -8.26 8.33
CA SER A 59 -4.37 -8.15 9.32
C SER A 59 -4.35 -9.42 10.08
N SER A 60 -3.91 -10.44 9.51
CA SER A 60 -3.93 -11.66 10.20
C SER A 60 -2.90 -11.58 11.24
N GLN A 61 -2.99 -12.36 12.13
CA GLN A 61 -2.07 -12.37 13.12
C GLN A 61 -0.88 -13.06 12.70
N GLY A 62 -0.80 -13.42 11.63
CA GLY A 62 0.40 -14.06 11.18
C GLY A 62 1.19 -13.14 10.42
#